data_e5b8418810863f3159b133a23d3baa7f
#
_entry.id   e5b8418810863f3159b133a23d3baa7f
#
_cell.length_a   1.000
_cell.length_b   1.000
_cell.length_c   1.000
_cell.angle_alpha   90.00
_cell.angle_beta   90.00
_cell.angle_gamma   90.00
#
_symmetry.space_group_name_H-M   'P 1'
#
loop_
_entity.id
_entity.type
_entity.pdbx_description
1 polymer ?
#
loop_
_entity_poly.entity_id
_entity_poly.type
_entity_poly.pdbx_seq_one_letter_code
_entity_poly.pdbx_strand_id
1 'polypeptide(L)'
;MIGTRALSSVTVEQKEDGNGVNVTTQNISYCTSGMYRNALITAGIKNADVKVAGPFKISGTAALVGVMKAYEEMTGKKIPEKSKDAATDELITTGEVAENIGSDDAEKLIADVKQKVAEDNLSSPSEIKQAIEESAKDLNINLSDTDREKIQSLMDKISGLDLNVSQLTSQAKDLYDKLGGSQGIFDKIAAFFQSIFSWLSNLFS
;
A
#
# COMPACT_ATOMS: atom_id res chain seq x y z
N MET A 1 -13.40 -11.15 9.54
CA MET A 1 -13.06 -12.41 10.26
C MET A 1 -11.93 -13.09 9.52
N ILE A 2 -10.77 -13.17 10.12
CA ILE A 2 -9.58 -13.81 9.52
C ILE A 2 -9.76 -15.33 9.62
N GLY A 3 -9.73 -16.03 8.48
CA GLY A 3 -9.88 -17.48 8.44
C GLY A 3 -8.66 -18.20 9.01
N THR A 4 -8.87 -19.36 9.63
CA THR A 4 -7.81 -20.19 10.24
C THR A 4 -7.19 -21.21 9.25
N ARG A 5 -7.66 -21.25 8.00
CA ARG A 5 -7.20 -22.18 6.96
C ARG A 5 -6.69 -21.42 5.75
N ALA A 6 -5.51 -21.79 5.26
CA ALA A 6 -4.97 -21.31 3.98
C ALA A 6 -5.61 -22.10 2.82
N LEU A 7 -6.72 -21.59 2.27
CA LEU A 7 -7.46 -22.22 1.18
C LEU A 7 -7.26 -21.52 -0.17
N SER A 8 -6.52 -20.41 -0.18
CA SER A 8 -6.23 -19.64 -1.39
C SER A 8 -5.13 -20.31 -2.21
N SER A 9 -5.27 -20.21 -3.54
CA SER A 9 -4.20 -20.47 -4.49
C SER A 9 -3.64 -19.14 -4.99
N VAL A 10 -2.34 -19.07 -5.22
CA VAL A 10 -1.67 -17.89 -5.75
C VAL A 10 -0.80 -18.25 -6.94
N THR A 11 -0.75 -17.37 -7.93
CA THR A 11 0.24 -17.40 -9.00
C THR A 11 0.99 -16.07 -8.99
N VAL A 12 2.31 -16.13 -9.13
CA VAL A 12 3.18 -14.95 -9.21
C VAL A 12 4.01 -15.08 -10.48
N GLU A 13 4.00 -14.04 -11.29
CA GLU A 13 4.80 -13.95 -12.50
C GLU A 13 5.64 -12.69 -12.41
N GLN A 14 6.95 -12.82 -12.50
CA GLN A 14 7.85 -11.67 -12.53
C GLN A 14 7.73 -10.97 -13.89
N LYS A 15 7.69 -9.65 -13.87
CA LYS A 15 7.61 -8.79 -15.03
C LYS A 15 8.87 -7.95 -15.20
N GLU A 16 8.99 -7.33 -16.38
CA GLU A 16 10.06 -6.38 -16.69
C GLU A 16 9.94 -5.10 -15.84
N ASP A 17 11.03 -4.36 -15.73
CA ASP A 17 11.07 -3.11 -15.00
C ASP A 17 10.06 -2.10 -15.55
N GLY A 18 9.34 -1.45 -14.66
CA GLY A 18 8.29 -0.51 -14.99
C GLY A 18 6.88 -1.07 -15.06
N ASN A 19 6.69 -2.41 -14.97
CA ASN A 19 5.35 -3.02 -14.95
C ASN A 19 4.59 -2.73 -13.64
N GLY A 20 5.31 -2.50 -12.56
CA GLY A 20 4.73 -2.39 -11.22
C GLY A 20 4.14 -3.70 -10.71
N VAL A 21 3.31 -3.61 -9.66
CA VAL A 21 2.61 -4.76 -9.08
C VAL A 21 1.15 -4.72 -9.50
N ASN A 22 0.72 -5.72 -10.25
CA ASN A 22 -0.68 -5.91 -10.63
C ASN A 22 -1.26 -7.10 -9.90
N VAL A 23 -2.44 -6.93 -9.33
CA VAL A 23 -3.13 -7.99 -8.58
C VAL A 23 -4.53 -8.20 -9.13
N THR A 24 -4.90 -9.45 -9.34
CA THR A 24 -6.26 -9.85 -9.64
C THR A 24 -6.76 -10.87 -8.63
N THR A 25 -8.02 -10.77 -8.25
CA THR A 25 -8.63 -11.65 -7.24
C THR A 25 -9.84 -12.38 -7.81
N GLN A 26 -10.04 -13.63 -7.39
CA GLN A 26 -11.22 -14.43 -7.72
C GLN A 26 -11.72 -15.15 -6.47
N ASN A 27 -12.99 -15.00 -6.14
CA ASN A 27 -13.60 -15.57 -4.93
C ASN A 27 -12.94 -15.10 -3.62
N ILE A 28 -12.39 -13.89 -3.61
CA ILE A 28 -11.88 -13.23 -2.42
C ILE A 28 -12.89 -12.16 -2.02
N SER A 29 -13.33 -12.17 -0.75
CA SER A 29 -14.44 -11.33 -0.30
C SER A 29 -14.04 -10.22 0.68
N TYR A 30 -12.84 -10.28 1.26
CA TYR A 30 -12.36 -9.28 2.23
C TYR A 30 -11.19 -8.48 1.69
N CYS A 31 -10.12 -9.15 1.25
CA CYS A 31 -8.97 -8.45 0.69
C CYS A 31 -9.24 -8.06 -0.76
N THR A 32 -9.12 -6.80 -1.09
CA THR A 32 -9.22 -6.29 -2.46
C THR A 32 -7.89 -6.43 -3.21
N SER A 33 -7.91 -6.24 -4.52
CA SER A 33 -6.70 -6.18 -5.35
C SER A 33 -5.78 -5.03 -4.93
N GLY A 34 -6.35 -3.89 -4.50
CA GLY A 34 -5.60 -2.72 -4.02
C GLY A 34 -4.92 -2.99 -2.69
N MET A 35 -5.61 -3.61 -1.73
CA MET A 35 -5.03 -4.00 -0.44
C MET A 35 -3.81 -4.91 -0.63
N TYR A 36 -3.92 -5.93 -1.49
CA TYR A 36 -2.76 -6.79 -1.80
C TYR A 36 -1.63 -6.01 -2.45
N ARG A 37 -1.93 -5.16 -3.44
CA ARG A 37 -0.92 -4.37 -4.14
C ARG A 37 -0.16 -3.48 -3.17
N ASN A 38 -0.87 -2.78 -2.28
CA ASN A 38 -0.28 -1.91 -1.27
C ASN A 38 0.69 -2.68 -0.36
N ALA A 39 0.25 -3.83 0.16
CA ALA A 39 1.04 -4.67 1.05
C ALA A 39 2.26 -5.30 0.33
N LEU A 40 2.11 -5.75 -0.92
CA LEU A 40 3.21 -6.35 -1.68
C LEU A 40 4.31 -5.33 -2.00
N ILE A 41 3.97 -4.07 -2.22
CA ILE A 41 4.95 -2.99 -2.41
C ILE A 41 5.69 -2.72 -1.10
N THR A 42 5.01 -2.74 0.04
CA THR A 42 5.63 -2.64 1.37
C THR A 42 6.56 -3.81 1.65
N ALA A 43 6.24 -5.01 1.16
CA ALA A 43 7.14 -6.15 1.17
C ALA A 43 8.38 -5.98 0.26
N GLY A 44 8.44 -4.95 -0.58
CA GLY A 44 9.55 -4.69 -1.51
C GLY A 44 9.42 -5.41 -2.86
N ILE A 45 8.24 -5.96 -3.18
CA ILE A 45 7.96 -6.55 -4.49
C ILE A 45 7.73 -5.42 -5.50
N LYS A 46 8.42 -5.46 -6.65
CA LYS A 46 8.45 -4.34 -7.59
C LYS A 46 7.65 -4.59 -8.87
N ASN A 47 7.94 -5.66 -9.58
CA ASN A 47 7.39 -5.92 -10.92
C ASN A 47 6.86 -7.34 -10.97
N ALA A 48 5.56 -7.49 -10.69
CA ALA A 48 4.91 -8.80 -10.66
C ALA A 48 3.43 -8.72 -11.02
N ASP A 49 2.96 -9.70 -11.77
CA ASP A 49 1.55 -9.98 -11.91
C ASP A 49 1.17 -11.10 -10.94
N VAL A 50 0.17 -10.83 -10.11
CA VAL A 50 -0.28 -11.72 -9.04
C VAL A 50 -1.74 -12.06 -9.24
N LYS A 51 -2.06 -13.35 -9.17
CA LYS A 51 -3.45 -13.82 -9.13
C LYS A 51 -3.70 -14.55 -7.83
N VAL A 52 -4.77 -14.16 -7.14
CA VAL A 52 -5.22 -14.78 -5.89
C VAL A 52 -6.61 -15.36 -6.10
N ALA A 53 -6.78 -16.64 -5.86
CA ALA A 53 -8.06 -17.30 -6.05
C ALA A 53 -8.45 -18.16 -4.85
N GLY A 54 -9.73 -18.16 -4.54
CA GLY A 54 -10.36 -19.09 -3.59
C GLY A 54 -11.24 -20.10 -4.30
N PRO A 55 -11.39 -21.34 -3.79
CA PRO A 55 -12.30 -22.34 -4.34
C PRO A 55 -13.78 -21.93 -4.17
N PHE A 56 -14.06 -21.08 -3.22
CA PHE A 56 -15.32 -20.39 -2.93
C PHE A 56 -14.99 -19.05 -2.26
N LYS A 57 -15.96 -18.23 -1.89
CA LYS A 57 -15.72 -16.95 -1.22
C LYS A 57 -15.01 -17.14 0.12
N ILE A 58 -13.77 -16.62 0.23
CA ILE A 58 -12.91 -16.62 1.41
C ILE A 58 -12.37 -15.21 1.68
N SER A 59 -11.85 -14.94 2.89
CA SER A 59 -11.26 -13.63 3.24
C SER A 59 -10.03 -13.29 2.38
N GLY A 60 -9.15 -14.26 2.16
CA GLY A 60 -7.93 -14.09 1.36
C GLY A 60 -6.70 -13.64 2.15
N THR A 61 -6.80 -13.30 3.44
CA THR A 61 -5.67 -12.75 4.22
C THR A 61 -4.42 -13.63 4.20
N ALA A 62 -4.57 -14.95 4.25
CA ALA A 62 -3.44 -15.89 4.18
C ALA A 62 -2.74 -15.93 2.81
N ALA A 63 -3.38 -15.45 1.76
CA ALA A 63 -2.80 -15.44 0.42
C ALA A 63 -1.56 -14.54 0.32
N LEU A 64 -1.50 -13.44 1.07
CA LEU A 64 -0.34 -12.53 1.08
C LEU A 64 0.95 -13.28 1.41
N VAL A 65 0.93 -14.12 2.45
CA VAL A 65 2.08 -14.94 2.83
C VAL A 65 2.48 -15.91 1.70
N GLY A 66 1.49 -16.49 1.03
CA GLY A 66 1.71 -17.37 -0.12
C GLY A 66 2.36 -16.64 -1.29
N VAL A 67 1.92 -15.41 -1.59
CA VAL A 67 2.51 -14.57 -2.65
C VAL A 67 3.96 -14.22 -2.32
N MET A 68 4.23 -13.74 -1.11
CA MET A 68 5.60 -13.39 -0.68
C MET A 68 6.54 -14.60 -0.78
N LYS A 69 6.09 -15.78 -0.32
CA LYS A 69 6.87 -17.01 -0.42
C LYS A 69 7.12 -17.42 -1.87
N ALA A 70 6.10 -17.40 -2.72
CA ALA A 70 6.25 -17.73 -4.14
C ALA A 70 7.21 -16.76 -4.84
N TYR A 71 7.17 -15.47 -4.50
CA TYR A 71 8.10 -14.47 -5.02
C TYR A 71 9.55 -14.75 -4.59
N GLU A 72 9.78 -15.09 -3.31
CA GLU A 72 11.10 -15.48 -2.81
C GLU A 72 11.65 -16.73 -3.54
N GLU A 73 10.82 -17.75 -3.73
CA GLU A 73 11.21 -18.99 -4.42
C GLU A 73 11.53 -18.73 -5.90
N MET A 74 10.72 -17.91 -6.57
CA MET A 74 10.89 -17.59 -7.99
C MET A 74 12.13 -16.74 -8.25
N THR A 75 12.41 -15.75 -7.40
CA THR A 75 13.50 -14.79 -7.61
C THR A 75 14.81 -15.18 -6.94
N GLY A 76 14.78 -16.10 -5.98
CA GLY A 76 15.91 -16.41 -5.10
C GLY A 76 16.24 -15.31 -4.08
N LYS A 77 15.48 -14.21 -4.05
CA LYS A 77 15.68 -13.08 -3.15
C LYS A 77 14.81 -13.23 -1.91
N LYS A 78 15.40 -13.06 -0.74
CA LYS A 78 14.64 -13.05 0.52
C LYS A 78 14.05 -11.69 0.80
N ILE A 79 12.78 -11.67 1.17
CA ILE A 79 12.10 -10.47 1.69
C ILE A 79 12.48 -10.36 3.18
N PRO A 80 12.97 -9.18 3.63
CA PRO A 80 13.27 -8.98 5.06
C PRO A 80 12.03 -9.25 5.93
N GLU A 81 12.22 -9.90 7.09
CA GLU A 81 11.10 -10.21 7.99
C GLU A 81 10.32 -8.96 8.40
N LYS A 82 11.01 -7.84 8.69
CA LYS A 82 10.38 -6.56 8.99
C LYS A 82 9.42 -6.08 7.88
N SER A 83 9.81 -6.29 6.61
CA SER A 83 8.98 -5.94 5.46
C SER A 83 7.78 -6.87 5.31
N LYS A 84 7.94 -8.17 5.60
CA LYS A 84 6.82 -9.14 5.61
C LYS A 84 5.81 -8.81 6.71
N ASP A 85 6.32 -8.49 7.90
CA ASP A 85 5.48 -8.13 9.05
C ASP A 85 4.70 -6.83 8.75
N ALA A 86 5.38 -5.79 8.27
CA ALA A 86 4.73 -4.52 7.92
C ALA A 86 3.70 -4.69 6.80
N ALA A 87 4.00 -5.49 5.77
CA ALA A 87 3.07 -5.79 4.69
C ALA A 87 1.82 -6.55 5.19
N THR A 88 2.01 -7.47 6.13
CA THR A 88 0.90 -8.23 6.74
C THR A 88 0.03 -7.31 7.59
N ASP A 89 0.65 -6.46 8.41
CA ASP A 89 -0.05 -5.48 9.22
C ASP A 89 -0.77 -4.45 8.35
N GLU A 90 -0.18 -4.02 7.23
CA GLU A 90 -0.84 -3.12 6.29
C GLU A 90 -2.11 -3.72 5.70
N LEU A 91 -2.05 -4.98 5.25
CA LEU A 91 -3.23 -5.66 4.72
C LEU A 91 -4.36 -5.72 5.76
N ILE A 92 -4.01 -6.07 7.01
CA ILE A 92 -4.98 -6.17 8.12
C ILE A 92 -5.53 -4.80 8.48
N THR A 93 -4.65 -3.82 8.71
CA THR A 93 -5.06 -2.46 9.11
C THR A 93 -5.94 -1.82 8.04
N THR A 94 -5.57 -1.95 6.75
CA THR A 94 -6.38 -1.42 5.65
C THR A 94 -7.77 -2.05 5.65
N GLY A 95 -7.86 -3.37 5.85
CA GLY A 95 -9.15 -4.05 5.94
C GLY A 95 -10.00 -3.61 7.13
N GLU A 96 -9.40 -3.44 8.29
CA GLU A 96 -10.11 -2.97 9.49
C GLU A 96 -10.60 -1.52 9.36
N VAL A 97 -9.77 -0.63 8.80
CA VAL A 97 -10.15 0.76 8.52
C VAL A 97 -11.26 0.80 7.45
N ALA A 98 -11.19 -0.07 6.45
CA ALA A 98 -12.19 -0.20 5.39
C ALA A 98 -13.59 -0.56 5.91
N GLU A 99 -13.70 -1.26 7.05
CA GLU A 99 -14.99 -1.54 7.69
C GLU A 99 -15.73 -0.25 8.11
N ASN A 100 -14.99 0.82 8.40
CA ASN A 100 -15.54 2.11 8.84
C ASN A 100 -15.71 3.13 7.71
N ILE A 101 -14.76 3.19 6.76
CA ILE A 101 -14.74 4.24 5.73
C ILE A 101 -14.91 3.72 4.29
N GLY A 102 -14.96 2.40 4.09
CA GLY A 102 -15.01 1.75 2.78
C GLY A 102 -13.61 1.43 2.23
N SER A 103 -13.56 0.40 1.38
CA SER A 103 -12.28 -0.14 0.89
C SER A 103 -11.49 0.85 0.05
N ASP A 104 -12.15 1.56 -0.87
CA ASP A 104 -11.51 2.50 -1.78
C ASP A 104 -10.84 3.65 -1.02
N ASP A 105 -11.52 4.21 -0.03
CA ASP A 105 -11.00 5.31 0.78
C ASP A 105 -9.90 4.85 1.73
N ALA A 106 -10.03 3.65 2.31
CA ALA A 106 -8.98 3.07 3.15
C ALA A 106 -7.69 2.80 2.36
N GLU A 107 -7.80 2.24 1.15
CA GLU A 107 -6.65 1.98 0.27
C GLU A 107 -5.94 3.27 -0.14
N LYS A 108 -6.70 4.31 -0.52
CA LYS A 108 -6.15 5.62 -0.88
C LYS A 108 -5.44 6.26 0.30
N LEU A 109 -6.10 6.29 1.46
CA LEU A 109 -5.57 6.91 2.66
C LEU A 109 -4.25 6.25 3.11
N ILE A 110 -4.24 4.93 3.21
CA ILE A 110 -3.03 4.19 3.60
C ILE A 110 -1.90 4.39 2.60
N ALA A 111 -2.20 4.38 1.28
CA ALA A 111 -1.19 4.62 0.25
C ALA A 111 -0.62 6.04 0.31
N ASP A 112 -1.46 7.05 0.51
CA ASP A 112 -1.06 8.47 0.59
C ASP A 112 -0.20 8.74 1.83
N VAL A 113 -0.65 8.29 3.02
CA VAL A 113 0.13 8.44 4.26
C VAL A 113 1.47 7.72 4.15
N LYS A 114 1.49 6.49 3.64
CA LYS A 114 2.72 5.72 3.43
C LYS A 114 3.69 6.43 2.48
N GLN A 115 3.19 7.02 1.41
CA GLN A 115 3.99 7.80 0.48
C GLN A 115 4.63 8.99 1.19
N LYS A 116 3.87 9.81 1.93
CA LYS A 116 4.39 10.95 2.71
C LYS A 116 5.44 10.52 3.72
N VAL A 117 5.18 9.45 4.46
CA VAL A 117 6.14 8.88 5.44
C VAL A 117 7.46 8.52 4.77
N ALA A 118 7.41 7.88 3.60
CA ALA A 118 8.62 7.45 2.89
C ALA A 118 9.34 8.61 2.18
N GLU A 119 8.61 9.54 1.56
CA GLU A 119 9.18 10.67 0.82
C GLU A 119 9.88 11.66 1.74
N ASP A 120 9.23 12.04 2.85
CA ASP A 120 9.72 13.03 3.80
C ASP A 120 10.57 12.41 4.91
N ASN A 121 10.81 11.08 4.87
CA ASN A 121 11.51 10.31 5.90
C ASN A 121 10.96 10.57 7.32
N LEU A 122 9.64 10.64 7.43
CA LEU A 122 8.97 10.89 8.71
C LEU A 122 9.22 9.72 9.66
N SER A 123 9.66 10.04 10.88
CA SER A 123 10.00 9.01 11.88
C SER A 123 9.49 9.35 13.29
N SER A 124 9.10 10.58 13.54
CA SER A 124 8.51 10.93 14.84
C SER A 124 6.99 10.70 14.86
N PRO A 125 6.43 10.25 15.99
CA PRO A 125 4.99 10.05 16.12
C PRO A 125 4.15 11.29 15.80
N SER A 126 4.68 12.49 16.07
CA SER A 126 3.99 13.76 15.79
C SER A 126 3.92 14.06 14.30
N GLU A 127 5.00 13.84 13.54
CA GLU A 127 5.04 14.03 12.09
C GLU A 127 4.12 13.02 11.38
N ILE A 128 4.17 11.76 11.79
CA ILE A 128 3.29 10.71 11.25
C ILE A 128 1.82 11.03 11.52
N LYS A 129 1.49 11.50 12.73
CA LYS A 129 0.13 11.93 13.05
C LYS A 129 -0.31 13.09 12.17
N GLN A 130 0.56 14.07 11.94
CA GLN A 130 0.26 15.19 11.04
C GLN A 130 0.01 14.70 9.61
N ALA A 131 0.84 13.80 9.08
CA ALA A 131 0.64 13.22 7.75
C ALA A 131 -0.70 12.49 7.63
N ILE A 132 -1.14 11.77 8.67
CA ILE A 132 -2.45 11.11 8.72
C ILE A 132 -3.59 12.13 8.64
N GLU A 133 -3.53 13.19 9.44
CA GLU A 133 -4.58 14.24 9.45
C GLU A 133 -4.65 15.00 8.11
N GLU A 134 -3.50 15.31 7.53
CA GLU A 134 -3.41 15.96 6.22
C GLU A 134 -4.01 15.08 5.12
N SER A 135 -3.63 13.81 5.08
CA SER A 135 -4.15 12.85 4.10
C SER A 135 -5.66 12.64 4.25
N ALA A 136 -6.15 12.47 5.48
CA ALA A 136 -7.59 12.34 5.74
C ALA A 136 -8.36 13.60 5.29
N LYS A 137 -7.82 14.79 5.56
CA LYS A 137 -8.40 16.06 5.13
C LYS A 137 -8.41 16.22 3.61
N ASP A 138 -7.30 15.90 2.94
CA ASP A 138 -7.15 16.03 1.49
C ASP A 138 -8.10 15.08 0.74
N LEU A 139 -8.33 13.90 1.30
CA LEU A 139 -9.26 12.90 0.79
C LEU A 139 -10.71 13.11 1.26
N ASN A 140 -10.96 14.11 2.12
CA ASN A 140 -12.27 14.36 2.74
C ASN A 140 -12.80 13.14 3.51
N ILE A 141 -11.91 12.44 4.21
CA ILE A 141 -12.21 11.25 5.02
C ILE A 141 -12.30 11.64 6.49
N ASN A 142 -13.36 11.16 7.16
CA ASN A 142 -13.50 11.33 8.61
C ASN A 142 -13.09 10.05 9.33
N LEU A 143 -11.95 10.11 10.05
CA LEU A 143 -11.39 8.98 10.79
C LEU A 143 -11.87 8.96 12.24
N SER A 144 -12.12 7.77 12.76
CA SER A 144 -12.26 7.57 14.22
C SER A 144 -10.89 7.66 14.90
N ASP A 145 -10.86 7.92 16.20
CA ASP A 145 -9.60 7.93 16.96
C ASP A 145 -8.93 6.55 16.93
N THR A 146 -9.71 5.48 16.96
CA THR A 146 -9.21 4.11 16.86
C THR A 146 -8.55 3.85 15.51
N ASP A 147 -9.12 4.34 14.40
CA ASP A 147 -8.52 4.19 13.07
C ASP A 147 -7.23 4.99 12.94
N ARG A 148 -7.19 6.20 13.52
CA ARG A 148 -5.96 7.01 13.59
C ARG A 148 -4.84 6.28 14.31
N GLU A 149 -5.13 5.70 15.49
CA GLU A 149 -4.16 4.92 16.27
C GLU A 149 -3.63 3.71 15.50
N LYS A 150 -4.52 2.98 14.80
CA LYS A 150 -4.13 1.84 13.97
C LYS A 150 -3.21 2.25 12.82
N ILE A 151 -3.58 3.30 12.08
CA ILE A 151 -2.80 3.83 10.98
C ILE A 151 -1.45 4.32 11.49
N GLN A 152 -1.41 5.04 12.61
CA GLN A 152 -0.16 5.49 13.21
C GLN A 152 0.75 4.32 13.57
N SER A 153 0.24 3.30 14.25
CA SER A 153 1.02 2.10 14.60
C SER A 153 1.58 1.38 13.38
N LEU A 154 0.82 1.34 12.28
CA LEU A 154 1.29 0.80 11.01
C LEU A 154 2.41 1.67 10.43
N MET A 155 2.24 2.99 10.38
CA MET A 155 3.21 3.91 9.80
C MET A 155 4.51 3.97 10.62
N ASP A 156 4.45 3.82 11.94
CA ASP A 156 5.64 3.68 12.79
C ASP A 156 6.50 2.46 12.39
N LYS A 157 5.88 1.35 11.98
CA LYS A 157 6.61 0.18 11.46
C LYS A 157 7.16 0.41 10.06
N ILE A 158 6.38 1.08 9.21
CA ILE A 158 6.73 1.38 7.82
C ILE A 158 7.88 2.38 7.74
N SER A 159 7.93 3.37 8.62
CA SER A 159 8.99 4.41 8.65
C SER A 159 10.40 3.84 8.83
N GLY A 160 10.52 2.63 9.41
CA GLY A 160 11.79 1.91 9.57
C GLY A 160 12.20 1.06 8.36
N LEU A 161 11.46 1.10 7.24
CA LEU A 161 11.71 0.31 6.04
C LEU A 161 12.36 1.16 4.95
N ASP A 162 13.24 0.52 4.16
CA ASP A 162 13.79 1.13 2.93
C ASP A 162 12.81 0.91 1.77
N LEU A 163 11.83 1.80 1.64
CA LEU A 163 10.80 1.73 0.61
C LEU A 163 11.22 2.45 -0.67
N ASN A 164 10.79 1.92 -1.81
CA ASN A 164 11.02 2.55 -3.11
C ASN A 164 10.01 3.67 -3.36
N VAL A 165 10.40 4.92 -3.10
CA VAL A 165 9.56 6.11 -3.25
C VAL A 165 8.96 6.23 -4.65
N SER A 166 9.74 6.00 -5.72
CA SER A 166 9.22 6.08 -7.09
C SER A 166 8.09 5.09 -7.35
N GLN A 167 8.16 3.90 -6.75
CA GLN A 167 7.12 2.89 -6.86
C GLN A 167 5.87 3.28 -6.08
N LEU A 168 6.03 3.83 -4.88
CA LEU A 168 4.92 4.34 -4.07
C LEU A 168 4.17 5.46 -4.80
N THR A 169 4.90 6.40 -5.37
CA THR A 169 4.36 7.48 -6.18
C THR A 169 3.57 6.99 -7.39
N SER A 170 4.13 6.05 -8.16
CA SER A 170 3.43 5.46 -9.30
C SER A 170 2.15 4.75 -8.86
N GLN A 171 2.21 4.05 -7.73
CA GLN A 171 1.07 3.35 -7.16
C GLN A 171 -0.04 4.29 -6.72
N ALA A 172 0.30 5.36 -6.00
CA ALA A 172 -0.67 6.35 -5.57
C ALA A 172 -1.38 6.96 -6.80
N LYS A 173 -0.62 7.33 -7.82
CA LYS A 173 -1.18 7.85 -9.07
C LYS A 173 -2.14 6.85 -9.73
N ASP A 174 -1.74 5.60 -9.91
CA ASP A 174 -2.59 4.56 -10.51
C ASP A 174 -3.89 4.33 -9.72
N LEU A 175 -3.81 4.42 -8.40
CA LEU A 175 -4.95 4.25 -7.52
C LEU A 175 -5.96 5.39 -7.71
N TYR A 176 -5.47 6.63 -7.78
CA TYR A 176 -6.30 7.80 -8.06
C TYR A 176 -6.92 7.74 -9.46
N ASP A 177 -6.14 7.38 -10.49
CA ASP A 177 -6.63 7.25 -11.86
C ASP A 177 -7.77 6.22 -11.99
N LYS A 178 -7.65 5.08 -11.32
CA LYS A 178 -8.65 4.00 -11.36
C LYS A 178 -9.92 4.30 -10.57
N LEU A 179 -9.82 5.08 -9.51
CA LEU A 179 -10.94 5.36 -8.61
C LEU A 179 -11.65 6.69 -8.90
N GLY A 180 -11.35 7.33 -10.05
CA GLY A 180 -12.05 8.53 -10.52
C GLY A 180 -11.82 9.74 -9.62
N GLY A 181 -10.61 9.93 -9.14
CA GLY A 181 -10.24 11.08 -8.31
C GLY A 181 -10.53 12.42 -8.99
N SER A 182 -11.06 13.39 -8.22
CA SER A 182 -11.37 14.73 -8.74
C SER A 182 -10.11 15.45 -9.22
N GLN A 183 -10.20 16.16 -10.35
CA GLN A 183 -9.11 16.96 -10.95
C GLN A 183 -8.33 17.83 -9.96
N GLY A 184 -8.99 18.34 -8.90
CA GLY A 184 -8.34 19.19 -7.90
C GLY A 184 -7.30 18.49 -7.01
N ILE A 185 -7.34 17.15 -6.90
CA ILE A 185 -6.32 16.36 -6.19
C ILE A 185 -5.13 16.13 -7.12
N PHE A 186 -5.38 15.90 -8.42
CA PHE A 186 -4.33 15.84 -9.44
C PHE A 186 -3.47 17.10 -9.49
N ASP A 187 -4.11 18.28 -9.39
CA ASP A 187 -3.41 19.56 -9.40
C ASP A 187 -2.51 19.72 -8.18
N LYS A 188 -2.91 19.24 -7.02
CA LYS A 188 -2.09 19.26 -5.79
C LYS A 188 -0.91 18.27 -5.86
N ILE A 189 -1.17 17.06 -6.36
CA ILE A 189 -0.13 16.04 -6.57
C ILE A 189 0.84 16.51 -7.66
N ALA A 190 0.37 17.05 -8.76
CA ALA A 190 1.21 17.61 -9.83
C ALA A 190 2.04 18.81 -9.36
N ALA A 191 1.47 19.71 -8.55
CA ALA A 191 2.17 20.84 -7.96
C ALA A 191 3.27 20.37 -6.98
N PHE A 192 3.00 19.32 -6.22
CA PHE A 192 3.97 18.68 -5.34
C PHE A 192 5.14 18.08 -6.14
N PHE A 193 4.87 17.34 -7.22
CA PHE A 193 5.91 16.81 -8.12
C PHE A 193 6.76 17.91 -8.77
N GLN A 194 6.14 19.02 -9.16
CA GLN A 194 6.89 20.16 -9.70
C GLN A 194 7.81 20.78 -8.64
N SER A 195 7.41 20.81 -7.37
CA SER A 195 8.23 21.33 -6.28
C SER A 195 9.46 20.45 -6.02
N ILE A 196 9.29 19.11 -6.05
CA ILE A 196 10.42 18.17 -5.90
C ILE A 196 11.37 18.25 -7.10
N PHE A 197 10.85 18.31 -8.31
CA PHE A 197 11.68 18.42 -9.52
C PHE A 197 12.48 19.74 -9.53
N SER A 198 11.89 20.84 -9.07
CA SER A 198 12.59 22.13 -8.95
C SER A 198 13.63 22.11 -7.84
N TRP A 199 13.40 21.41 -6.73
CA TRP A 199 14.37 21.24 -5.65
C TRP A 199 15.56 20.38 -6.09
N LEU A 200 15.30 19.24 -6.76
CA LEU A 200 16.37 18.37 -7.33
C LEU A 200 17.19 19.09 -8.40
N SER A 201 16.56 19.86 -9.29
CA SER A 201 17.30 20.62 -10.31
C SER A 201 18.18 21.72 -9.70
N ASN A 202 17.78 22.30 -8.56
CA ASN A 202 18.58 23.28 -7.82
C ASN A 202 19.73 22.65 -7.02
N LEU A 203 19.66 21.34 -6.71
CA LEU A 203 20.72 20.63 -5.99
C LEU A 203 21.89 20.21 -6.91
N PHE A 204 21.63 20.13 -8.23
CA PHE A 204 22.61 19.73 -9.25
C PHE A 204 23.04 20.89 -10.16
N SER A 205 22.66 22.13 -9.83
CA SER A 205 23.15 23.36 -10.46
C SER A 205 24.09 24.08 -9.54
#